data_7bdb276dc539d139bfd6a7ef9d11028c
#
_entry.id   7bdb276dc539d139bfd6a7ef9d11028c
#
_cell.length_a   1.000
_cell.length_b   1.000
_cell.length_c   1.000
_cell.angle_alpha   90.00
_cell.angle_beta   90.00
_cell.angle_gamma   90.00
#
_symmetry.space_group_name_H-M   'P 1'
#
loop_
_entity.id
_entity.type
_entity.pdbx_description
1 polymer ?
#
loop_
_entity_poly.entity_id
_entity_poly.type
_entity_poly.pdbx_seq_one_letter_code
_entity_poly.pdbx_strand_id
1 'polypeptide(L)'
;PFIGIRIKPLTEEMKERGLRTLEIFITSLVKETGGALPGNFVVMLPKVTIPEQVSTLVSFFEILEEELGLTPGILKMEMMVETTQSIMDVDGTNPLYRFVNVSKGRCVAMHFGTYDYTASCSITAKYQEMDHPVCDFAHHMTKVALAHTGIWLSDGATNTMPIGPHRGEFM
;
A
#
# COMPACT_ATOMS: atom_id res chain seq x y z
N PRO A 1 -10.51 11.28 8.23
CA PRO A 1 -9.95 10.91 6.91
C PRO A 1 -8.50 10.47 7.05
N PHE A 2 -8.07 9.56 6.17
CA PHE A 2 -6.67 9.18 6.04
C PHE A 2 -6.01 10.04 4.94
N ILE A 3 -4.74 10.32 5.11
CA ILE A 3 -3.91 11.03 4.12
C ILE A 3 -2.54 10.37 4.07
N GLY A 4 -1.91 10.38 2.92
CA GLY A 4 -0.60 9.78 2.78
C GLY A 4 -0.02 9.88 1.39
N ILE A 5 1.07 9.16 1.18
CA ILE A 5 1.72 9.04 -0.13
C ILE A 5 1.92 7.58 -0.50
N ARG A 6 1.98 7.34 -1.81
CA ARG A 6 2.47 6.07 -2.36
C ARG A 6 3.90 6.25 -2.82
N ILE A 7 4.80 5.43 -2.31
CA ILE A 7 6.20 5.38 -2.76
C ILE A 7 6.37 4.42 -3.96
N LYS A 8 7.55 4.38 -4.55
CA LYS A 8 7.91 3.32 -5.51
C LYS A 8 8.06 1.99 -4.79
N PRO A 9 7.84 0.85 -5.50
CA PRO A 9 8.09 -0.47 -4.91
C PRO A 9 9.50 -0.61 -4.34
N LEU A 10 9.64 -1.39 -3.27
CA LEU A 10 10.96 -1.70 -2.71
C LEU A 10 11.55 -2.98 -3.34
N THR A 11 11.45 -3.07 -4.67
CA THR A 11 12.19 -4.03 -5.47
C THR A 11 13.65 -3.61 -5.58
N GLU A 12 14.55 -4.53 -5.94
CA GLU A 12 15.98 -4.25 -6.08
C GLU A 12 16.24 -3.03 -7.01
N GLU A 13 15.47 -2.92 -8.07
CA GLU A 13 15.58 -1.84 -9.06
C GLU A 13 15.07 -0.47 -8.56
N MET A 14 14.04 -0.47 -7.70
CA MET A 14 13.32 0.77 -7.34
C MET A 14 13.49 1.20 -5.88
N LYS A 15 14.08 0.38 -5.03
CA LYS A 15 14.15 0.63 -3.57
C LYS A 15 14.80 1.95 -3.21
N GLU A 16 15.94 2.26 -3.79
CA GLU A 16 16.65 3.52 -3.51
C GLU A 16 15.80 4.74 -3.85
N ARG A 17 15.14 4.70 -5.01
CA ARG A 17 14.26 5.78 -5.45
C ARG A 17 13.02 5.89 -4.57
N GLY A 18 12.46 4.75 -4.13
CA GLY A 18 11.33 4.70 -3.21
C GLY A 18 11.65 5.34 -1.86
N LEU A 19 12.75 4.92 -1.26
CA LEU A 19 13.22 5.43 0.04
C LEU A 19 13.62 6.92 -0.06
N ARG A 20 14.31 7.32 -1.11
CA ARG A 20 14.68 8.73 -1.32
C ARG A 20 13.45 9.63 -1.47
N THR A 21 12.41 9.17 -2.17
CA THR A 21 11.15 9.93 -2.28
C THR A 21 10.50 10.09 -0.91
N LEU A 22 10.48 9.03 -0.12
CA LEU A 22 9.91 9.05 1.23
C LEU A 22 10.67 10.00 2.16
N GLU A 23 12.00 9.93 2.16
CA GLU A 23 12.88 10.82 2.94
C GLU A 23 12.58 12.29 2.64
N ILE A 24 12.62 12.67 1.37
CA ILE A 24 12.35 14.05 0.94
C ILE A 24 10.96 14.48 1.39
N PHE A 25 9.96 13.64 1.17
CA PHE A 25 8.58 13.96 1.49
C PHE A 25 8.36 14.16 2.99
N ILE A 26 8.78 13.19 3.82
CA ILE A 26 8.58 13.25 5.27
C ILE A 26 9.38 14.41 5.88
N THR A 27 10.63 14.60 5.48
CA THR A 27 11.46 15.70 5.96
C THR A 27 10.83 17.05 5.64
N SER A 28 10.35 17.24 4.41
CA SER A 28 9.68 18.47 4.00
C SER A 28 8.36 18.67 4.76
N LEU A 29 7.55 17.63 4.88
CA LEU A 29 6.27 17.69 5.59
C LEU A 29 6.47 18.09 7.07
N VAL A 30 7.38 17.41 7.77
CA VAL A 30 7.68 17.69 9.18
C VAL A 30 8.19 19.13 9.35
N LYS A 31 9.05 19.60 8.46
CA LYS A 31 9.55 20.98 8.47
C LYS A 31 8.43 22.01 8.30
N GLU A 32 7.56 21.82 7.31
CA GLU A 32 6.48 22.76 6.98
C GLU A 32 5.35 22.75 8.02
N THR A 33 5.17 21.65 8.73
CA THR A 33 4.13 21.50 9.78
C THR A 33 4.61 21.81 11.18
N GLY A 34 5.86 22.27 11.34
CA GLY A 34 6.43 22.58 12.66
C GLY A 34 6.69 21.35 13.54
N GLY A 35 7.03 20.23 12.94
CA GLY A 35 7.43 19.01 13.66
C GLY A 35 6.33 17.97 13.85
N ALA A 36 5.16 18.15 13.23
CA ALA A 36 4.03 17.24 13.39
C ALA A 36 3.64 16.56 12.06
N LEU A 37 3.20 15.31 12.13
CA LEU A 37 2.54 14.66 11.01
C LEU A 37 1.02 14.86 11.10
N PRO A 38 0.32 14.93 9.95
CA PRO A 38 -1.14 14.91 9.95
C PRO A 38 -1.68 13.66 10.64
N GLY A 39 -2.79 13.80 11.34
CA GLY A 39 -3.47 12.64 11.92
C GLY A 39 -3.84 11.60 10.85
N ASN A 40 -3.66 10.31 11.17
CA ASN A 40 -3.91 9.20 10.25
C ASN A 40 -3.06 9.26 8.96
N PHE A 41 -1.84 9.78 9.04
CA PHE A 41 -0.89 9.74 7.94
C PHE A 41 -0.38 8.31 7.71
N VAL A 42 -0.41 7.85 6.45
CA VAL A 42 0.07 6.52 6.06
C VAL A 42 0.97 6.58 4.83
N VAL A 43 1.92 5.68 4.76
CA VAL A 43 2.77 5.46 3.59
C VAL A 43 2.32 4.19 2.89
N MET A 44 1.89 4.29 1.64
CA MET A 44 1.49 3.12 0.86
C MET A 44 2.70 2.46 0.22
N LEU A 45 2.88 1.16 0.55
CA LEU A 45 3.91 0.29 -0.04
C LEU A 45 3.27 -0.57 -1.14
N PRO A 46 3.57 -0.30 -2.42
CA PRO A 46 3.02 -1.06 -3.53
C PRO A 46 3.83 -2.33 -3.84
N LYS A 47 3.21 -3.27 -4.55
CA LYS A 47 3.84 -4.46 -5.15
C LYS A 47 4.63 -5.29 -4.15
N VAL A 48 4.06 -5.51 -2.97
CA VAL A 48 4.68 -6.33 -1.93
C VAL A 48 4.61 -7.80 -2.33
N THR A 49 5.76 -8.45 -2.41
CA THR A 49 5.89 -9.86 -2.77
C THR A 49 6.66 -10.69 -1.75
N ILE A 50 7.51 -10.04 -0.93
CA ILE A 50 8.34 -10.70 0.08
C ILE A 50 8.37 -9.89 1.39
N PRO A 51 8.53 -10.55 2.55
CA PRO A 51 8.56 -9.87 3.85
C PRO A 51 9.68 -8.84 4.01
N GLU A 52 10.80 -9.02 3.30
CA GLU A 52 11.97 -8.14 3.37
C GLU A 52 11.65 -6.72 2.88
N GLN A 53 10.74 -6.56 1.92
CA GLN A 53 10.29 -5.23 1.47
C GLN A 53 9.59 -4.48 2.62
N VAL A 54 8.79 -5.18 3.41
CA VAL A 54 8.09 -4.60 4.57
C VAL A 54 9.07 -4.26 5.68
N SER A 55 9.97 -5.20 6.06
CA SER A 55 10.96 -4.96 7.10
C SER A 55 11.95 -3.85 6.75
N THR A 56 12.30 -3.70 5.47
CA THR A 56 13.11 -2.58 4.97
C THR A 56 12.41 -1.24 5.23
N LEU A 57 11.11 -1.15 4.90
CA LEU A 57 10.35 0.07 5.16
C LEU A 57 10.24 0.37 6.67
N VAL A 58 10.05 -0.66 7.49
CA VAL A 58 10.04 -0.51 8.97
C VAL A 58 11.35 0.09 9.48
N SER A 59 12.48 -0.48 9.05
CA SER A 59 13.79 0.02 9.46
C SER A 59 14.03 1.47 8.99
N PHE A 60 13.55 1.79 7.80
CA PHE A 60 13.66 3.16 7.30
C PHE A 60 12.76 4.14 8.06
N PHE A 61 11.58 3.72 8.49
CA PHE A 61 10.74 4.52 9.39
C PHE A 61 11.42 4.78 10.73
N GLU A 62 12.08 3.77 11.31
CA GLU A 62 12.81 3.90 12.57
C GLU A 62 13.92 4.96 12.45
N ILE A 63 14.67 4.96 11.34
CA ILE A 63 15.71 5.96 11.05
C ILE A 63 15.09 7.37 10.90
N LEU A 64 14.04 7.52 10.11
CA LEU A 64 13.41 8.83 9.91
C LEU A 64 12.80 9.39 11.19
N GLU A 65 12.20 8.55 12.02
CA GLU A 65 11.65 8.95 13.31
C GLU A 65 12.76 9.46 14.24
N GLU A 66 13.91 8.77 14.30
CA GLU A 66 15.06 9.19 15.10
C GLU A 66 15.64 10.51 14.58
N GLU A 67 15.96 10.61 13.31
CA GLU A 67 16.59 11.80 12.71
C GLU A 67 15.71 13.05 12.76
N LEU A 68 14.40 12.89 12.66
CA LEU A 68 13.45 14.00 12.68
C LEU A 68 12.85 14.29 14.06
N GLY A 69 13.26 13.55 15.09
CA GLY A 69 12.74 13.70 16.46
C GLY A 69 11.26 13.37 16.60
N LEU A 70 10.73 12.49 15.75
CA LEU A 70 9.34 12.07 15.80
C LEU A 70 9.14 10.99 16.88
N THR A 71 7.90 10.85 17.33
CA THR A 71 7.55 9.78 18.26
C THR A 71 7.78 8.41 17.60
N PRO A 72 8.55 7.50 18.23
CA PRO A 72 8.75 6.15 17.71
C PRO A 72 7.43 5.43 17.43
N GLY A 73 7.31 4.86 16.24
CA GLY A 73 6.10 4.15 15.81
C GLY A 73 5.00 5.04 15.23
N ILE A 74 5.23 6.34 15.06
CA ILE A 74 4.24 7.26 14.48
C ILE A 74 4.03 7.03 12.98
N LEU A 75 5.09 6.67 12.25
CA LEU A 75 4.99 6.36 10.83
C LEU A 75 4.32 5.00 10.63
N LYS A 76 3.19 5.02 9.93
CA LYS A 76 2.36 3.85 9.62
C LYS A 76 2.38 3.56 8.13
N MET A 77 2.08 2.31 7.78
CA MET A 77 2.00 1.89 6.39
C MET A 77 0.65 1.26 6.06
N GLU A 78 0.28 1.40 4.81
CA GLU A 78 -0.71 0.61 4.10
C GLU A 78 0.01 -0.20 3.03
N MET A 79 -0.30 -1.49 2.89
CA MET A 79 0.31 -2.34 1.87
C MET A 79 -0.65 -2.60 0.73
N MET A 80 -0.17 -2.61 -0.51
CA MET A 80 -0.99 -3.00 -1.66
C MET A 80 -0.90 -4.51 -1.91
N VAL A 81 -2.08 -5.11 -1.97
CA VAL A 81 -2.30 -6.49 -2.44
C VAL A 81 -2.65 -6.40 -3.92
N GLU A 82 -1.66 -6.56 -4.78
CA GLU A 82 -1.81 -6.33 -6.23
C GLU A 82 -0.96 -7.28 -7.09
N THR A 83 -0.42 -8.33 -6.47
CA THR A 83 0.32 -9.37 -7.16
C THR A 83 -0.21 -10.75 -6.75
N THR A 84 -0.09 -11.73 -7.63
CA THR A 84 -0.47 -13.11 -7.30
C THR A 84 0.35 -13.66 -6.14
N GLN A 85 1.64 -13.27 -6.04
CA GLN A 85 2.55 -13.68 -4.97
C GLN A 85 2.14 -13.13 -3.59
N SER A 86 1.39 -12.02 -3.53
CA SER A 86 0.86 -11.53 -2.26
C SER A 86 -0.36 -12.34 -1.75
N ILE A 87 -1.00 -13.12 -2.62
CA ILE A 87 -2.13 -13.98 -2.26
C ILE A 87 -1.70 -15.43 -2.02
N MET A 88 -0.77 -15.92 -2.85
CA MET A 88 -0.23 -17.27 -2.73
C MET A 88 1.24 -17.26 -3.11
N ASP A 89 2.08 -17.62 -2.16
CA ASP A 89 3.52 -17.73 -2.33
C ASP A 89 3.88 -19.06 -3.04
N VAL A 90 5.15 -19.19 -3.43
CA VAL A 90 5.67 -20.37 -4.16
C VAL A 90 5.52 -21.68 -3.37
N ASP A 91 5.42 -21.60 -2.05
CA ASP A 91 5.19 -22.74 -1.15
C ASP A 91 3.69 -23.08 -0.97
N GLY A 92 2.80 -22.38 -1.65
CA GLY A 92 1.36 -22.54 -1.56
C GLY A 92 0.71 -21.94 -0.32
N THR A 93 1.45 -21.15 0.47
CA THR A 93 0.91 -20.46 1.64
C THR A 93 0.50 -19.03 1.31
N ASN A 94 -0.44 -18.46 2.09
CA ASN A 94 -0.79 -17.04 2.01
C ASN A 94 0.21 -16.22 2.84
N PRO A 95 0.98 -15.30 2.24
CA PRO A 95 2.03 -14.57 2.94
C PRO A 95 1.56 -13.34 3.72
N LEU A 96 0.29 -12.91 3.58
CA LEU A 96 -0.18 -11.63 4.13
C LEU A 96 0.02 -11.52 5.65
N TYR A 97 -0.23 -12.61 6.39
CA TYR A 97 0.00 -12.61 7.83
C TYR A 97 1.50 -12.45 8.19
N ARG A 98 2.40 -13.01 7.38
CA ARG A 98 3.85 -12.79 7.54
C ARG A 98 4.22 -11.32 7.31
N PHE A 99 3.63 -10.66 6.31
CA PHE A 99 3.84 -9.23 6.05
C PHE A 99 3.38 -8.37 7.23
N VAL A 100 2.22 -8.68 7.82
CA VAL A 100 1.75 -7.98 9.02
C VAL A 100 2.70 -8.18 10.20
N ASN A 101 3.18 -9.40 10.43
CA ASN A 101 4.09 -9.70 11.54
C ASN A 101 5.40 -8.90 11.44
N VAL A 102 6.04 -8.89 10.27
CA VAL A 102 7.31 -8.15 10.10
C VAL A 102 7.13 -6.63 10.06
N SER A 103 5.88 -6.15 9.94
CA SER A 103 5.59 -4.71 10.02
C SER A 103 5.73 -4.14 11.43
N LYS A 104 5.91 -4.96 12.46
CA LYS A 104 6.04 -4.55 13.88
C LYS A 104 4.93 -3.61 14.35
N GLY A 105 3.66 -3.86 13.91
CA GLY A 105 2.51 -3.03 14.25
C GLY A 105 2.42 -1.69 13.51
N ARG A 106 3.21 -1.52 12.46
CA ARG A 106 3.14 -0.32 11.60
C ARG A 106 2.15 -0.47 10.45
N CYS A 107 1.80 -1.69 10.03
CA CYS A 107 0.74 -1.92 9.05
C CYS A 107 -0.62 -1.67 9.69
N VAL A 108 -1.41 -0.75 9.14
CA VAL A 108 -2.77 -0.41 9.60
C VAL A 108 -3.85 -0.78 8.60
N ALA A 109 -3.48 -0.92 7.33
CA ALA A 109 -4.42 -1.27 6.27
C ALA A 109 -3.74 -2.06 5.15
N MET A 110 -4.56 -2.80 4.40
CA MET A 110 -4.21 -3.36 3.09
C MET A 110 -5.20 -2.88 2.05
N HIS A 111 -4.67 -2.44 0.92
CA HIS A 111 -5.42 -1.93 -0.21
C HIS A 111 -5.34 -2.91 -1.38
N PHE A 112 -6.48 -3.25 -1.98
CA PHE A 112 -6.49 -4.12 -3.14
C PHE A 112 -6.25 -3.32 -4.43
N GLY A 113 -5.25 -3.74 -5.21
CA GLY A 113 -4.90 -3.12 -6.49
C GLY A 113 -5.42 -3.92 -7.67
N THR A 114 -6.66 -3.70 -8.06
CA THR A 114 -7.42 -4.45 -9.07
C THR A 114 -6.66 -4.66 -10.38
N TYR A 115 -6.10 -3.61 -10.95
CA TYR A 115 -5.56 -3.65 -12.32
C TYR A 115 -4.21 -4.35 -12.39
N ASP A 116 -3.31 -4.09 -11.47
CA ASP A 116 -2.05 -4.82 -11.38
C ASP A 116 -2.30 -6.30 -11.02
N TYR A 117 -3.25 -6.58 -10.11
CA TYR A 117 -3.60 -7.96 -9.76
C TYR A 117 -4.20 -8.73 -10.93
N THR A 118 -5.20 -8.18 -11.60
CA THR A 118 -5.83 -8.83 -12.76
C THR A 118 -4.85 -9.00 -13.91
N ALA A 119 -3.95 -8.03 -14.14
CA ALA A 119 -2.85 -8.16 -15.10
C ALA A 119 -1.91 -9.31 -14.73
N SER A 120 -1.55 -9.45 -13.45
CA SER A 120 -0.71 -10.58 -12.98
C SER A 120 -1.40 -11.94 -13.11
N CYS A 121 -2.74 -11.97 -13.15
CA CYS A 121 -3.54 -13.15 -13.46
C CYS A 121 -3.74 -13.38 -14.98
N SER A 122 -3.02 -12.65 -15.83
CA SER A 122 -3.13 -12.74 -17.30
C SER A 122 -4.50 -12.33 -17.86
N ILE A 123 -5.26 -11.52 -17.13
CA ILE A 123 -6.52 -10.96 -17.63
C ILE A 123 -6.22 -9.77 -18.53
N THR A 124 -6.78 -9.76 -19.73
CA THR A 124 -6.56 -8.66 -20.67
C THR A 124 -7.28 -7.38 -20.22
N ALA A 125 -6.73 -6.21 -20.54
CA ALA A 125 -7.20 -4.91 -20.07
C ALA A 125 -8.72 -4.69 -20.23
N LYS A 126 -9.31 -5.23 -21.28
CA LYS A 126 -10.76 -5.15 -21.54
C LYS A 126 -11.62 -5.74 -20.41
N TYR A 127 -11.09 -6.73 -19.69
CA TYR A 127 -11.81 -7.48 -18.65
C TYR A 127 -11.26 -7.22 -17.24
N GLN A 128 -10.37 -6.22 -17.09
CA GLN A 128 -9.85 -5.81 -15.80
C GLN A 128 -10.84 -4.89 -15.09
N GLU A 129 -11.73 -5.48 -14.33
CA GLU A 129 -12.81 -4.81 -13.61
C GLU A 129 -12.82 -5.23 -12.14
N MET A 130 -13.35 -4.36 -11.26
CA MET A 130 -13.35 -4.61 -9.81
C MET A 130 -14.20 -5.83 -9.43
N ASP A 131 -15.26 -6.12 -10.19
CA ASP A 131 -16.19 -7.22 -10.00
C ASP A 131 -15.79 -8.51 -10.76
N HIS A 132 -14.58 -8.55 -11.32
CA HIS A 132 -14.08 -9.76 -11.94
C HIS A 132 -13.90 -10.87 -10.89
N PRO A 133 -14.37 -12.13 -11.14
CA PRO A 133 -14.32 -13.21 -10.14
C PRO A 133 -12.93 -13.49 -9.53
N VAL A 134 -11.86 -13.21 -10.26
CA VAL A 134 -10.49 -13.36 -9.73
C VAL A 134 -10.20 -12.38 -8.59
N CYS A 135 -10.85 -11.21 -8.60
CA CYS A 135 -10.75 -10.22 -7.52
C CYS A 135 -11.46 -10.72 -6.26
N ASP A 136 -12.63 -11.35 -6.40
CA ASP A 136 -13.36 -11.96 -5.26
C ASP A 136 -12.51 -13.01 -4.57
N PHE A 137 -11.80 -13.85 -5.32
CA PHE A 137 -10.87 -14.82 -4.74
C PHE A 137 -9.81 -14.13 -3.87
N ALA A 138 -9.16 -13.09 -4.40
CA ALA A 138 -8.14 -12.33 -3.65
C ALA A 138 -8.72 -11.65 -2.41
N HIS A 139 -9.90 -11.06 -2.51
CA HIS A 139 -10.60 -10.44 -1.38
C HIS A 139 -10.92 -11.46 -0.27
N HIS A 140 -11.43 -12.64 -0.63
CA HIS A 140 -11.71 -13.70 0.34
C HIS A 140 -10.44 -14.22 1.01
N MET A 141 -9.39 -14.47 0.24
CA MET A 141 -8.10 -14.90 0.78
C MET A 141 -7.51 -13.85 1.73
N THR A 142 -7.61 -12.57 1.39
CA THR A 142 -7.16 -11.46 2.23
C THR A 142 -7.97 -11.38 3.53
N LYS A 143 -9.30 -11.47 3.45
CA LYS A 143 -10.18 -11.47 4.65
C LYS A 143 -9.88 -12.64 5.58
N VAL A 144 -9.69 -13.84 5.02
CA VAL A 144 -9.35 -15.03 5.82
C VAL A 144 -7.99 -14.88 6.49
N ALA A 145 -6.98 -14.44 5.73
CA ALA A 145 -5.61 -14.31 6.26
C ALA A 145 -5.50 -13.24 7.36
N LEU A 146 -6.30 -12.17 7.28
CA LEU A 146 -6.24 -11.03 8.19
C LEU A 146 -7.36 -10.97 9.22
N ALA A 147 -8.17 -12.03 9.31
CA ALA A 147 -9.22 -12.11 10.31
C ALA A 147 -8.65 -11.88 11.72
N HIS A 148 -9.33 -11.06 12.50
CA HIS A 148 -8.97 -10.71 13.88
C HIS A 148 -7.62 -9.97 14.08
N THR A 149 -6.97 -9.50 13.01
CA THR A 149 -5.73 -8.69 13.12
C THR A 149 -5.98 -7.21 13.41
N GLY A 150 -7.19 -6.71 13.17
CA GLY A 150 -7.52 -5.29 13.22
C GLY A 150 -7.04 -4.49 12.01
N ILE A 151 -6.43 -5.12 11.02
CA ILE A 151 -6.00 -4.50 9.76
C ILE A 151 -7.23 -4.13 8.93
N TRP A 152 -7.30 -2.90 8.48
CA TRP A 152 -8.36 -2.43 7.61
C TRP A 152 -8.14 -2.91 6.19
N LEU A 153 -9.23 -3.26 5.50
CA LEU A 153 -9.21 -3.63 4.09
C LEU A 153 -9.88 -2.53 3.29
N SER A 154 -9.17 -2.02 2.31
CA SER A 154 -9.64 -1.00 1.38
C SER A 154 -9.66 -1.59 -0.03
N ASP A 155 -10.72 -1.31 -0.76
CA ASP A 155 -10.91 -1.87 -2.11
C ASP A 155 -10.25 -0.99 -3.18
N GLY A 156 -10.12 -1.56 -4.39
CA GLY A 156 -9.55 -0.90 -5.54
C GLY A 156 -10.43 0.23 -6.07
N ALA A 157 -9.86 1.03 -6.97
CA ALA A 157 -10.59 2.10 -7.64
C ALA A 157 -11.31 1.59 -8.89
N THR A 158 -12.50 2.12 -9.16
CA THR A 158 -13.17 1.94 -10.44
C THR A 158 -12.42 2.65 -11.57
N ASN A 159 -12.49 2.11 -12.80
CA ASN A 159 -12.02 2.78 -14.01
C ASN A 159 -13.08 3.72 -14.60
N THR A 160 -14.27 3.76 -14.01
CA THR A 160 -15.34 4.66 -14.44
C THR A 160 -15.03 6.08 -13.98
N MET A 161 -14.74 6.96 -14.93
CA MET A 161 -14.49 8.37 -14.62
C MET A 161 -15.81 9.07 -14.31
N PRO A 162 -15.89 9.82 -13.18
CA PRO A 162 -17.07 10.60 -12.90
C PRO A 162 -17.25 11.70 -13.96
N ILE A 163 -18.41 11.74 -14.58
CA ILE A 163 -18.79 12.79 -15.52
C ILE A 163 -19.68 13.75 -14.75
N GLY A 164 -19.23 14.99 -14.60
CA GLY A 164 -20.04 16.04 -13.97
C GLY A 164 -21.34 16.29 -14.75
N PRO A 165 -22.43 16.68 -14.07
CA PRO A 165 -23.73 16.93 -14.71
C PRO A 165 -23.70 18.09 -15.69
N HIS A 166 -22.72 18.97 -15.60
CA HIS A 166 -22.54 20.13 -16.47
C HIS A 166 -21.18 20.02 -17.19
N ARG A 167 -21.20 19.61 -18.45
CA ARG A 167 -20.07 19.81 -19.35
C ARG A 167 -20.19 21.23 -19.90
N GLY A 168 -19.25 22.11 -19.55
CA GLY A 168 -19.10 23.36 -20.28
C GLY A 168 -18.78 23.05 -21.75
N GLU A 169 -19.50 23.63 -22.69
CA GLU A 169 -19.07 23.64 -24.08
C GLU A 169 -17.81 24.51 -24.12
N PHE A 170 -16.68 23.90 -24.46
CA PHE A 170 -15.50 24.68 -24.81
C PHE A 170 -15.78 25.35 -26.15
N MET A 171 -16.05 26.66 -26.13
CA MET A 171 -15.99 27.51 -27.30
C MET A 171 -14.54 27.78 -27.69
#